data_ab7339577122b4a436bc721c0ae9b692
#
_entry.id   ab7339577122b4a436bc721c0ae9b692
#
_cell.length_a   1.000
_cell.length_b   1.000
_cell.length_c   1.000
_cell.angle_alpha   90.00
_cell.angle_beta   90.00
_cell.angle_gamma   90.00
#
_symmetry.space_group_name_H-M   'P 1'
#
loop_
_entity.id
_entity.type
_entity.pdbx_description
1 polymer ?
#
loop_
_entity_poly.entity_id
_entity_poly.type
_entity_poly.pdbx_seq_one_letter_code
_entity_poly.pdbx_strand_id
1 'polypeptide(L)'
;MHFARPALCLVLCTALQILLLLQAPTRALGADDYKLGPDSMPQDGVPRGKVIQGRWTTSKVFPETVRDYWVYVPAQYDASKPAAVMVFQDGGSYVNTNGQFRVPVVFDNLIHQRKMPVTIGIFLNPGEVPAG
;
A
#
# COMPACT_ATOMS: atom_id res chain seq x y z
N MET A 1 43.36 6.82 56.14
CA MET A 1 43.64 5.61 55.35
C MET A 1 42.36 5.27 54.56
N HIS A 2 42.27 5.72 53.31
CA HIS A 2 41.10 5.44 52.42
C HIS A 2 41.66 5.09 51.05
N PHE A 3 41.86 3.81 50.80
CA PHE A 3 42.16 3.31 49.45
C PHE A 3 41.28 2.11 49.15
N ALA A 4 40.09 2.35 48.57
CA ALA A 4 39.32 1.28 47.90
C ALA A 4 38.16 1.84 47.05
N ARG A 5 38.38 2.85 46.22
CA ARG A 5 37.31 3.38 45.36
C ARG A 5 37.50 3.32 43.85
N PRO A 6 38.68 3.05 43.25
CA PRO A 6 38.78 3.02 41.78
C PRO A 6 38.31 1.72 41.15
N ALA A 7 38.41 0.57 41.81
CA ALA A 7 38.04 -0.71 41.23
C ALA A 7 36.53 -0.88 41.00
N LEU A 8 35.70 -0.34 41.90
CA LEU A 8 34.22 -0.43 41.73
C LEU A 8 33.70 0.42 40.59
N CYS A 9 34.29 1.58 40.34
CA CYS A 9 33.93 2.42 39.17
C CYS A 9 34.25 1.75 37.81
N LEU A 10 35.41 1.06 37.74
CA LEU A 10 35.82 0.37 36.51
C LEU A 10 34.90 -0.80 36.17
N VAL A 11 34.47 -1.57 37.15
CA VAL A 11 33.54 -2.70 36.95
C VAL A 11 32.14 -2.21 36.54
N LEU A 12 31.66 -1.11 37.11
CA LEU A 12 30.39 -0.51 36.73
C LEU A 12 30.39 0.08 35.30
N CYS A 13 31.49 0.72 34.89
CA CYS A 13 31.62 1.23 33.54
C CYS A 13 31.69 0.11 32.49
N THR A 14 32.37 -0.98 32.74
CA THR A 14 32.44 -2.12 31.80
C THR A 14 31.10 -2.86 31.69
N ALA A 15 30.36 -3.02 32.80
CA ALA A 15 29.04 -3.63 32.79
C ALA A 15 28.01 -2.78 31.99
N LEU A 16 28.08 -1.44 32.10
CA LEU A 16 27.21 -0.53 31.35
C LEU A 16 27.53 -0.55 29.85
N GLN A 17 28.82 -0.68 29.48
CA GLN A 17 29.20 -0.78 28.06
C GLN A 17 28.77 -2.11 27.43
N ILE A 18 28.80 -3.21 28.16
CA ILE A 18 28.31 -4.51 27.67
C ILE A 18 26.79 -4.50 27.49
N LEU A 19 26.04 -3.82 28.34
CA LEU A 19 24.59 -3.69 28.24
C LEU A 19 24.16 -2.84 27.01
N LEU A 20 24.97 -1.83 26.63
CA LEU A 20 24.72 -1.02 25.41
C LEU A 20 24.99 -1.80 24.11
N LEU A 21 25.92 -2.77 24.14
CA LEU A 21 26.25 -3.59 22.96
C LEU A 21 25.20 -4.69 22.66
N LEU A 22 24.32 -4.99 23.61
CA LEU A 22 23.25 -5.99 23.47
C LEU A 22 21.98 -5.42 22.84
N GLN A 23 21.92 -4.11 22.59
CA GLN A 23 20.85 -3.49 21.80
C GLN A 23 21.19 -3.61 20.31
N ALA A 24 21.15 -4.84 19.78
CA ALA A 24 21.14 -5.01 18.33
C ALA A 24 19.93 -4.23 17.76
N PRO A 25 20.14 -3.34 16.78
CA PRO A 25 19.00 -2.68 16.15
C PRO A 25 18.11 -3.77 15.57
N THR A 26 16.91 -3.94 16.11
CA THR A 26 15.87 -4.70 15.45
C THR A 26 15.60 -4.00 14.12
N ARG A 27 16.11 -4.54 13.03
CA ARG A 27 15.71 -4.11 11.69
C ARG A 27 14.19 -4.23 11.65
N ALA A 28 13.50 -3.10 11.64
CA ALA A 28 12.12 -3.09 11.23
C ALA A 28 12.08 -3.66 9.81
N LEU A 29 11.34 -4.76 9.61
CA LEU A 29 11.08 -5.28 8.27
C LEU A 29 10.41 -4.16 7.50
N GLY A 30 11.14 -3.56 6.56
CA GLY A 30 10.64 -2.49 5.72
C GLY A 30 9.67 -3.07 4.67
N ALA A 31 8.93 -2.18 4.00
CA ALA A 31 8.03 -2.53 2.90
C ALA A 31 8.76 -3.31 1.77
N ASP A 32 10.08 -3.18 1.67
CA ASP A 32 10.92 -3.84 0.67
C ASP A 32 11.07 -5.35 0.88
N ASP A 33 10.77 -5.85 2.09
CA ASP A 33 10.83 -7.29 2.41
C ASP A 33 9.49 -8.00 2.15
N TYR A 34 8.45 -7.28 1.68
CA TYR A 34 7.15 -7.86 1.38
C TYR A 34 7.20 -8.70 0.11
N LYS A 35 6.91 -10.00 0.24
CA LYS A 35 6.77 -10.93 -0.88
C LYS A 35 5.31 -11.00 -1.31
N LEU A 36 5.08 -10.77 -2.60
CA LEU A 36 3.75 -10.88 -3.19
C LEU A 36 3.22 -12.32 -3.08
N GLY A 37 1.99 -12.45 -2.57
CA GLY A 37 1.28 -13.71 -2.54
C GLY A 37 0.70 -14.11 -3.91
N PRO A 38 0.20 -15.36 -4.04
CA PRO A 38 -0.36 -15.87 -5.31
C PRO A 38 -1.47 -15.00 -5.88
N ASP A 39 -2.36 -14.47 -5.02
CA ASP A 39 -3.47 -13.63 -5.45
C ASP A 39 -3.02 -12.26 -5.99
N SER A 40 -1.77 -11.86 -5.75
CA SER A 40 -1.16 -10.64 -6.29
C SER A 40 -0.43 -10.86 -7.62
N MET A 41 -0.44 -12.07 -8.15
CA MET A 41 0.19 -12.43 -9.42
C MET A 41 -0.88 -12.73 -10.47
N PRO A 42 -0.70 -12.30 -11.74
CA PRO A 42 -1.59 -12.73 -12.82
C PRO A 42 -1.67 -14.26 -12.90
N GLN A 43 -2.86 -14.80 -13.01
CA GLN A 43 -3.10 -16.24 -13.13
C GLN A 43 -3.70 -16.56 -14.50
N ASP A 44 -3.32 -17.71 -15.06
CA ASP A 44 -3.85 -18.20 -16.32
C ASP A 44 -5.34 -18.56 -16.18
N GLY A 45 -6.12 -18.25 -17.22
CA GLY A 45 -7.56 -18.52 -17.22
C GLY A 45 -8.41 -17.55 -16.39
N VAL A 46 -7.81 -16.60 -15.65
CA VAL A 46 -8.54 -15.58 -14.93
C VAL A 46 -8.88 -14.41 -15.86
N PRO A 47 -10.19 -14.10 -16.07
CA PRO A 47 -10.62 -12.97 -16.90
C PRO A 47 -10.16 -11.65 -16.28
N ARG A 48 -9.55 -10.78 -17.08
CA ARG A 48 -9.04 -9.49 -16.62
C ARG A 48 -10.08 -8.40 -16.78
N GLY A 49 -10.25 -7.60 -15.72
CA GLY A 49 -11.06 -6.41 -15.76
C GLY A 49 -10.40 -5.28 -16.58
N LYS A 50 -11.14 -4.20 -16.76
CA LYS A 50 -10.74 -3.00 -17.49
C LYS A 50 -10.41 -1.87 -16.52
N VAL A 51 -9.30 -1.18 -16.75
CA VAL A 51 -8.98 0.08 -16.06
C VAL A 51 -9.23 1.24 -17.04
N ILE A 52 -10.08 2.18 -16.63
CA ILE A 52 -10.42 3.41 -17.36
C ILE A 52 -9.80 4.56 -16.60
N GLN A 53 -8.92 5.33 -17.25
CA GLN A 53 -8.30 6.52 -16.66
C GLN A 53 -9.05 7.77 -17.07
N GLY A 54 -9.17 8.70 -16.15
CA GLY A 54 -9.72 10.02 -16.39
C GLY A 54 -9.01 11.11 -15.57
N ARG A 55 -9.33 12.35 -15.88
CA ARG A 55 -8.83 13.54 -15.20
C ARG A 55 -9.99 14.45 -14.84
N TRP A 56 -10.13 14.80 -13.58
CA TRP A 56 -11.19 15.67 -13.11
C TRP A 56 -10.66 17.08 -12.87
N THR A 57 -11.19 18.04 -13.61
CA THR A 57 -10.74 19.45 -13.62
C THR A 57 -11.85 20.43 -13.25
N THR A 58 -13.04 19.94 -12.94
CA THR A 58 -14.25 20.79 -12.76
C THR A 58 -14.80 20.72 -11.34
N SER A 59 -13.92 20.69 -10.34
CA SER A 59 -14.33 20.69 -8.94
C SER A 59 -15.00 22.03 -8.58
N LYS A 60 -16.23 21.96 -8.07
CA LYS A 60 -16.94 23.14 -7.56
C LYS A 60 -16.57 23.48 -6.12
N VAL A 61 -16.10 22.50 -5.36
CA VAL A 61 -15.73 22.65 -3.95
C VAL A 61 -14.29 23.13 -3.82
N PHE A 62 -13.41 22.63 -4.69
CA PHE A 62 -12.00 23.02 -4.76
C PHE A 62 -11.69 23.48 -6.18
N PRO A 63 -12.09 24.71 -6.56
CA PRO A 63 -11.82 25.25 -7.89
C PRO A 63 -10.31 25.25 -8.16
N GLU A 64 -9.93 25.16 -9.45
CA GLU A 64 -8.56 25.08 -9.95
C GLU A 64 -7.81 23.78 -9.61
N THR A 65 -8.37 22.89 -8.79
CA THR A 65 -7.74 21.61 -8.54
C THR A 65 -7.99 20.63 -9.68
N VAL A 66 -6.92 19.91 -10.01
CA VAL A 66 -6.93 18.81 -10.98
C VAL A 66 -6.67 17.50 -10.26
N ARG A 67 -7.36 16.44 -10.67
CA ARG A 67 -7.24 15.15 -10.01
C ARG A 67 -7.28 14.03 -11.05
N ASP A 68 -6.25 13.21 -11.10
CA ASP A 68 -6.28 11.98 -11.87
C ASP A 68 -7.05 10.90 -11.11
N TYR A 69 -7.83 10.12 -11.85
CA TYR A 69 -8.57 8.99 -11.30
C TYR A 69 -8.59 7.81 -12.28
N TRP A 70 -8.83 6.63 -11.73
CA TRP A 70 -9.03 5.40 -12.50
C TRP A 70 -10.26 4.68 -11.96
N VAL A 71 -10.95 4.01 -12.88
CA VAL A 71 -12.07 3.12 -12.55
C VAL A 71 -11.73 1.74 -13.09
N TYR A 72 -11.59 0.78 -12.17
CA TYR A 72 -11.50 -0.62 -12.54
C TYR A 72 -12.88 -1.24 -12.58
N VAL A 73 -13.19 -1.89 -13.70
CA VAL A 73 -14.43 -2.63 -13.91
C VAL A 73 -14.08 -4.10 -14.14
N PRO A 74 -14.47 -5.02 -13.24
CA PRO A 74 -14.15 -6.44 -13.40
C PRO A 74 -14.83 -7.05 -14.63
N ALA A 75 -14.23 -8.07 -15.22
CA ALA A 75 -14.77 -8.75 -16.40
C ALA A 75 -16.15 -9.39 -16.16
N GLN A 76 -16.45 -9.72 -14.89
CA GLN A 76 -17.73 -10.31 -14.47
C GLN A 76 -18.82 -9.26 -14.19
N TYR A 77 -18.54 -7.97 -14.38
CA TYR A 77 -19.53 -6.93 -14.15
C TYR A 77 -20.69 -7.03 -15.14
N ASP A 78 -21.90 -7.00 -14.60
CA ASP A 78 -23.15 -6.99 -15.34
C ASP A 78 -23.98 -5.77 -14.89
N ALA A 79 -24.20 -4.83 -15.79
CA ALA A 79 -24.90 -3.58 -15.50
C ALA A 79 -26.37 -3.77 -15.05
N SER A 80 -26.96 -4.94 -15.25
CA SER A 80 -28.30 -5.29 -14.78
C SER A 80 -28.33 -5.69 -13.30
N LYS A 81 -27.17 -5.84 -12.64
CA LYS A 81 -27.03 -6.30 -11.26
C LYS A 81 -26.24 -5.30 -10.41
N PRO A 82 -26.58 -5.16 -9.13
CA PRO A 82 -25.77 -4.38 -8.20
C PRO A 82 -24.37 -4.94 -8.10
N ALA A 83 -23.36 -4.04 -8.03
CA ALA A 83 -21.98 -4.38 -7.74
C ALA A 83 -21.52 -3.63 -6.48
N ALA A 84 -20.57 -4.21 -5.77
CA ALA A 84 -19.88 -3.50 -4.69
C ALA A 84 -18.96 -2.43 -5.26
N VAL A 85 -18.63 -1.41 -4.45
CA VAL A 85 -17.69 -0.35 -4.81
C VAL A 85 -16.64 -0.23 -3.71
N MET A 86 -15.38 -0.10 -4.11
CA MET A 86 -14.28 0.19 -3.20
C MET A 86 -13.50 1.41 -3.72
N VAL A 87 -13.25 2.37 -2.83
CA VAL A 87 -12.56 3.63 -3.16
C VAL A 87 -11.18 3.62 -2.52
N PHE A 88 -10.16 3.97 -3.29
CA PHE A 88 -8.76 4.05 -2.87
C PHE A 88 -8.27 5.50 -3.00
N GLN A 89 -7.77 6.05 -1.89
CA GLN A 89 -6.98 7.27 -1.92
C GLN A 89 -5.54 6.92 -2.35
N ASP A 90 -4.79 7.90 -2.87
CA ASP A 90 -3.47 7.67 -3.50
C ASP A 90 -3.52 6.63 -4.62
N GLY A 91 -4.58 6.72 -5.42
CA GLY A 91 -5.05 5.72 -6.35
C GLY A 91 -4.02 5.22 -7.36
N GLY A 92 -3.09 6.08 -7.80
CA GLY A 92 -2.02 5.71 -8.72
C GLY A 92 -1.15 4.57 -8.22
N SER A 93 -0.89 4.51 -6.91
CA SER A 93 -0.12 3.43 -6.29
C SER A 93 -0.90 2.11 -6.26
N TYR A 94 -2.19 2.17 -6.02
CA TYR A 94 -3.06 0.98 -5.90
C TYR A 94 -3.45 0.37 -7.25
N VAL A 95 -3.67 1.21 -8.28
CA VAL A 95 -4.07 0.76 -9.61
C VAL A 95 -2.92 0.16 -10.42
N ASN A 96 -1.67 0.46 -10.06
CA ASN A 96 -0.50 -0.03 -10.76
C ASN A 96 -0.35 -1.55 -10.66
N THR A 97 -0.52 -2.25 -11.77
CA THR A 97 -0.45 -3.73 -11.84
C THR A 97 0.96 -4.29 -11.67
N ASN A 98 2.00 -3.45 -11.77
CA ASN A 98 3.40 -3.81 -11.53
C ASN A 98 3.92 -3.30 -10.17
N GLY A 99 3.11 -2.51 -9.46
CA GLY A 99 3.43 -1.98 -8.15
C GLY A 99 3.32 -3.01 -7.03
N GLN A 100 3.38 -2.53 -5.81
CA GLN A 100 3.31 -3.35 -4.60
C GLN A 100 1.87 -3.84 -4.33
N PHE A 101 0.85 -3.01 -4.58
CA PHE A 101 -0.54 -3.28 -4.20
C PHE A 101 -1.33 -4.07 -5.24
N ARG A 102 -1.16 -3.77 -6.54
CA ARG A 102 -1.71 -4.51 -7.69
C ARG A 102 -3.21 -4.79 -7.58
N VAL A 103 -4.00 -3.86 -7.05
CA VAL A 103 -5.42 -4.08 -6.76
C VAL A 103 -6.21 -4.66 -7.93
N PRO A 104 -6.05 -4.21 -9.20
CA PRO A 104 -6.76 -4.83 -10.31
C PRO A 104 -6.48 -6.33 -10.46
N VAL A 105 -5.23 -6.75 -10.28
CA VAL A 105 -4.83 -8.18 -10.36
C VAL A 105 -5.43 -8.98 -9.21
N VAL A 106 -5.38 -8.44 -8.00
CA VAL A 106 -5.96 -9.07 -6.81
C VAL A 106 -7.48 -9.21 -6.97
N PHE A 107 -8.16 -8.17 -7.46
CA PHE A 107 -9.60 -8.21 -7.70
C PHE A 107 -9.98 -9.24 -8.77
N ASP A 108 -9.26 -9.29 -9.91
CA ASP A 108 -9.46 -10.31 -10.93
C ASP A 108 -9.44 -11.72 -10.33
N ASN A 109 -8.38 -12.02 -9.56
CA ASN A 109 -8.20 -13.34 -8.95
C ASN A 109 -9.28 -13.66 -7.91
N LEU A 110 -9.54 -12.74 -6.95
CA LEU A 110 -10.48 -12.98 -5.86
C LEU A 110 -11.93 -13.06 -6.35
N ILE A 111 -12.33 -12.24 -7.34
CA ILE A 111 -13.67 -12.30 -7.93
C ILE A 111 -13.84 -13.61 -8.71
N HIS A 112 -12.84 -14.02 -9.49
CA HIS A 112 -12.86 -15.30 -10.21
C HIS A 112 -12.99 -16.49 -9.26
N GLN A 113 -12.26 -16.46 -8.14
CA GLN A 113 -12.31 -17.49 -7.10
C GLN A 113 -13.58 -17.43 -6.23
N ARG A 114 -14.47 -16.46 -6.45
CA ARG A 114 -15.67 -16.19 -5.63
C ARG A 114 -15.36 -15.92 -4.14
N LYS A 115 -14.15 -15.47 -3.85
CA LYS A 115 -13.74 -15.03 -2.51
C LYS A 115 -14.09 -13.56 -2.25
N MET A 116 -14.47 -12.84 -3.30
CA MET A 116 -14.87 -11.44 -3.28
C MET A 116 -16.07 -11.25 -4.21
N PRO A 117 -17.09 -10.46 -3.85
CA PRO A 117 -18.17 -10.11 -4.76
C PRO A 117 -17.64 -9.29 -5.94
N VAL A 118 -18.44 -9.21 -7.01
CA VAL A 118 -18.14 -8.30 -8.14
C VAL A 118 -18.03 -6.87 -7.60
N THR A 119 -16.83 -6.30 -7.66
CA THR A 119 -16.49 -5.01 -7.03
C THR A 119 -15.83 -4.10 -8.05
N ILE A 120 -16.40 -2.90 -8.22
CA ILE A 120 -15.80 -1.81 -8.99
C ILE A 120 -14.78 -1.09 -8.09
N GLY A 121 -13.56 -0.89 -8.58
CA GLY A 121 -12.52 -0.11 -7.91
C GLY A 121 -12.50 1.34 -8.42
N ILE A 122 -12.53 2.31 -7.53
CA ILE A 122 -12.35 3.73 -7.84
C ILE A 122 -11.05 4.19 -7.19
N PHE A 123 -10.12 4.66 -7.98
CA PHE A 123 -8.79 5.08 -7.55
C PHE A 123 -8.64 6.58 -7.77
N LEU A 124 -8.35 7.34 -6.72
CA LEU A 124 -8.30 8.79 -6.75
C LEU A 124 -6.94 9.26 -6.25
N ASN A 125 -6.25 10.08 -7.05
CA ASN A 125 -5.10 10.80 -6.55
C ASN A 125 -5.51 12.04 -5.75
N PRO A 126 -4.63 12.58 -4.88
CA PRO A 126 -4.80 13.90 -4.29
C PRO A 126 -5.05 14.96 -5.37
N GLY A 127 -5.82 15.99 -5.02
CA GLY A 127 -6.00 17.14 -5.91
C GLY A 127 -4.73 18.00 -5.90
N GLU A 128 -4.33 18.46 -7.07
CA GLU A 128 -3.20 19.35 -7.28
C GLU A 128 -3.67 20.66 -7.91
N VAL A 129 -3.08 21.77 -7.53
CA VAL A 129 -3.21 23.04 -8.27
C VAL A 129 -2.03 23.11 -9.22
N PRO A 130 -2.26 23.08 -10.56
CA PRO A 130 -1.16 23.19 -11.51
C PRO A 130 -0.37 24.47 -11.32
N ALA A 131 0.95 24.40 -11.34
CA ALA A 131 1.78 25.59 -11.38
C ALA A 131 1.47 26.35 -12.68
N GLY A 132 1.12 27.63 -12.54
CA GLY A 132 0.85 28.54 -13.64
C GLY A 132 2.09 28.86 -14.46
#